data_beaa8c315e38d5f18cff802252760098
#
_entry.id   beaa8c315e38d5f18cff802252760098
#
_cell.length_a   1.000
_cell.length_b   1.000
_cell.length_c   1.000
_cell.angle_alpha   90.00
_cell.angle_beta   90.00
_cell.angle_gamma   90.00
#
_symmetry.space_group_name_H-M   'P 1'
#
loop_
_entity.id
_entity.type
_entity.pdbx_description
1 polymer ?
#
loop_
_entity_poly.entity_id
_entity_poly.type
_entity_poly.pdbx_seq_one_letter_code
_entity_poly.pdbx_strand_id
1 'polypeptide(L)'
;FGAIAIGFFVGHLVQWLNDTIKVRQQITTIKTMLIVPLCTGITLVIVMQYLINPIFGALNQAMVAFFTSAGESGRSFYSLMIAAGTAFDLGGPINKAAGSVALGLNGVSDTFDLTARELAIVIPSIGVGIAALLNNRFGLPDVFNNEEKTIGSTSLLLGFIGISEGAIPFILKNPRLIPVFMVGAMSGAFIATTLGVKQSLPLPAVWGWPLATNVTGYLVSVFAGSLVCALGVLFFSPKLATNSGK
;
A
#
# COMPACT_ATOMS: atom_id res chain seq x y z
N PHE A 1 1.31 11.40 8.03
CA PHE A 1 1.29 11.27 9.50
C PHE A 1 0.34 12.29 10.13
N GLY A 2 0.36 13.57 9.73
CA GLY A 2 -0.52 14.60 10.27
C GLY A 2 -2.01 14.25 10.19
N ALA A 3 -2.48 13.70 9.07
CA ALA A 3 -3.88 13.30 8.89
C ALA A 3 -4.34 12.22 9.89
N ILE A 4 -3.46 11.26 10.21
CA ILE A 4 -3.75 10.22 11.22
C ILE A 4 -3.87 10.85 12.60
N ALA A 5 -2.91 11.72 12.97
CA ALA A 5 -2.94 12.45 14.24
C ALA A 5 -4.20 13.30 14.38
N ILE A 6 -4.61 13.99 13.30
CA ILE A 6 -5.84 14.79 13.26
C ILE A 6 -7.08 13.90 13.48
N GLY A 7 -7.15 12.74 12.82
CA GLY A 7 -8.28 11.83 12.96
C GLY A 7 -8.48 11.38 14.42
N PHE A 8 -7.41 10.98 15.09
CA PHE A 8 -7.46 10.64 16.51
C PHE A 8 -7.83 11.83 17.40
N PHE A 9 -7.21 12.98 17.14
CA PHE A 9 -7.50 14.22 17.89
C PHE A 9 -8.97 14.61 17.78
N VAL A 10 -9.52 14.66 16.56
CA VAL A 10 -10.92 15.04 16.32
C VAL A 10 -11.89 14.07 16.99
N GLY A 11 -11.62 12.75 16.90
CA GLY A 11 -12.45 11.75 17.57
C GLY A 11 -12.55 11.98 19.07
N HIS A 12 -11.43 12.17 19.75
CA HIS A 12 -11.41 12.45 21.18
C HIS A 12 -12.03 13.81 21.54
N LEU A 13 -11.74 14.83 20.73
CA LEU A 13 -12.29 16.18 20.96
C LEU A 13 -13.82 16.20 20.85
N VAL A 14 -14.39 15.55 19.84
CA VAL A 14 -15.85 15.47 19.66
C VAL A 14 -16.49 14.70 20.82
N GLN A 15 -15.89 13.60 21.25
CA GLN A 15 -16.37 12.85 22.42
C GLN A 15 -16.33 13.73 23.68
N TRP A 16 -15.20 14.39 23.94
CA TRP A 16 -15.05 15.28 25.11
C TRP A 16 -16.04 16.45 25.09
N LEU A 17 -16.27 17.08 23.92
CA LEU A 17 -17.26 18.12 23.78
C LEU A 17 -18.68 17.63 24.05
N ASN A 18 -19.03 16.44 23.56
CA ASN A 18 -20.33 15.84 23.79
C ASN A 18 -20.57 15.50 25.28
N ASP A 19 -19.56 15.07 25.99
CA ASP A 19 -19.64 14.71 27.40
C ASP A 19 -19.65 15.95 28.30
N THR A 20 -18.95 17.01 27.91
CA THR A 20 -18.80 18.25 28.71
C THR A 20 -19.96 19.22 28.51
N ILE A 21 -20.42 19.40 27.27
CA ILE A 21 -21.51 20.34 26.96
C ILE A 21 -22.85 19.69 27.25
N LYS A 22 -23.39 19.93 28.45
CA LYS A 22 -24.72 19.46 28.83
C LYS A 22 -25.78 20.50 28.47
N VAL A 23 -26.74 20.13 27.65
CA VAL A 23 -27.84 20.97 27.20
C VAL A 23 -29.19 20.34 27.51
N ARG A 24 -30.26 21.15 27.59
CA ARG A 24 -31.64 20.65 27.72
C ARG A 24 -32.04 19.86 26.47
N GLN A 25 -32.87 18.85 26.62
CA GLN A 25 -33.30 17.96 25.53
C GLN A 25 -33.83 18.70 24.29
N GLN A 26 -34.49 19.84 24.49
CA GLN A 26 -35.06 20.68 23.43
C GLN A 26 -34.02 21.30 22.48
N ILE A 27 -32.76 21.49 22.92
CA ILE A 27 -31.70 22.11 22.14
C ILE A 27 -30.56 21.13 21.80
N THR A 28 -30.77 19.84 22.02
CA THR A 28 -29.77 18.79 21.72
C THR A 28 -29.40 18.79 20.24
N THR A 29 -30.33 19.00 19.34
CA THR A 29 -30.09 19.09 17.91
C THR A 29 -29.17 20.27 17.56
N ILE A 30 -29.33 21.42 18.21
CA ILE A 30 -28.45 22.58 18.01
C ILE A 30 -27.02 22.26 18.51
N LYS A 31 -26.90 21.56 19.65
CA LYS A 31 -25.62 21.11 20.15
C LYS A 31 -24.88 20.25 19.11
N THR A 32 -25.53 19.21 18.60
CA THR A 32 -24.87 18.21 17.72
C THR A 32 -24.65 18.75 16.31
N MET A 33 -25.55 19.58 15.77
CA MET A 33 -25.43 20.07 14.39
C MET A 33 -24.66 21.39 14.27
N LEU A 34 -24.60 22.19 15.32
CA LEU A 34 -23.96 23.51 15.25
C LEU A 34 -22.81 23.65 16.25
N ILE A 35 -23.07 23.47 17.56
CA ILE A 35 -22.08 23.82 18.60
C ILE A 35 -20.85 22.89 18.50
N VAL A 36 -21.07 21.59 18.48
CA VAL A 36 -19.97 20.61 18.46
C VAL A 36 -19.14 20.73 17.19
N PRO A 37 -19.71 20.77 15.96
CA PRO A 37 -18.93 20.98 14.75
C PRO A 37 -18.18 22.30 14.72
N LEU A 38 -18.79 23.40 15.15
CA LEU A 38 -18.17 24.72 15.17
C LEU A 38 -16.97 24.76 16.15
N CYS A 39 -17.15 24.27 17.38
CA CYS A 39 -16.07 24.19 18.37
C CYS A 39 -14.94 23.27 17.88
N THR A 40 -15.28 22.11 17.30
CA THR A 40 -14.31 21.19 16.72
C THR A 40 -13.54 21.86 15.58
N GLY A 41 -14.22 22.54 14.65
CA GLY A 41 -13.59 23.21 13.53
C GLY A 41 -12.62 24.29 13.96
N ILE A 42 -13.03 25.18 14.88
CA ILE A 42 -12.16 26.24 15.42
C ILE A 42 -10.94 25.64 16.11
N THR A 43 -11.14 24.67 17.02
CA THR A 43 -10.05 24.00 17.73
C THR A 43 -9.11 23.30 16.75
N LEU A 44 -9.65 22.65 15.72
CA LEU A 44 -8.86 21.95 14.70
C LEU A 44 -7.96 22.92 13.93
N VAL A 45 -8.47 24.09 13.51
CA VAL A 45 -7.67 25.10 12.81
C VAL A 45 -6.50 25.57 13.69
N ILE A 46 -6.75 25.83 14.96
CA ILE A 46 -5.71 26.26 15.91
C ILE A 46 -4.66 25.15 16.08
N VAL A 47 -5.08 23.92 16.35
CA VAL A 47 -4.18 22.77 16.56
C VAL A 47 -3.40 22.46 15.29
N MET A 48 -4.04 22.51 14.11
CA MET A 48 -3.32 22.33 12.84
C MET A 48 -2.24 23.38 12.64
N GLN A 49 -2.57 24.67 12.84
CA GLN A 49 -1.65 25.77 12.57
C GLN A 49 -0.44 25.77 13.52
N TYR A 50 -0.66 25.55 14.81
CA TYR A 50 0.37 25.74 15.83
C TYR A 50 1.04 24.45 16.32
N LEU A 51 0.43 23.30 16.10
CA LEU A 51 0.96 22.03 16.59
C LEU A 51 1.23 21.03 15.45
N ILE A 52 0.22 20.68 14.66
CA ILE A 52 0.32 19.61 13.68
C ILE A 52 1.24 20.01 12.52
N ASN A 53 0.97 21.15 11.87
CA ASN A 53 1.76 21.58 10.72
C ASN A 53 3.24 21.82 11.03
N PRO A 54 3.63 22.49 12.13
CA PRO A 54 5.05 22.65 12.45
C PRO A 54 5.76 21.30 12.71
N ILE A 55 5.15 20.41 13.49
CA ILE A 55 5.76 19.12 13.84
C ILE A 55 5.89 18.21 12.63
N PHE A 56 4.78 17.97 11.93
CA PHE A 56 4.78 17.06 10.80
C PHE A 56 5.39 17.67 9.54
N GLY A 57 5.36 18.99 9.40
CA GLY A 57 6.10 19.72 8.38
C GLY A 57 7.61 19.58 8.54
N ALA A 58 8.12 19.74 9.77
CA ALA A 58 9.54 19.52 10.07
C ALA A 58 9.95 18.05 9.82
N LEU A 59 9.09 17.09 10.20
CA LEU A 59 9.33 15.67 9.93
C LEU A 59 9.39 15.39 8.41
N ASN A 60 8.44 15.92 7.63
CA ASN A 60 8.46 15.78 6.18
C ASN A 60 9.72 16.39 5.56
N GLN A 61 10.12 17.59 6.00
CA GLN A 61 11.35 18.24 5.50
C GLN A 61 12.59 17.43 5.85
N ALA A 62 12.68 16.86 7.05
CA ALA A 62 13.78 16.00 7.44
C ALA A 62 13.85 14.72 6.57
N MET A 63 12.70 14.10 6.28
CA MET A 63 12.64 12.94 5.38
C MET A 63 13.07 13.32 3.95
N VAL A 64 12.58 14.44 3.42
CA VAL A 64 12.98 14.96 2.11
C VAL A 64 14.50 15.18 2.07
N ALA A 65 15.04 15.89 3.05
CA ALA A 65 16.47 16.17 3.14
C ALA A 65 17.31 14.87 3.20
N PHE A 66 16.85 13.90 3.99
CA PHE A 66 17.53 12.60 4.13
C PHE A 66 17.60 11.86 2.77
N PHE A 67 16.48 11.69 2.09
CA PHE A 67 16.45 10.95 0.82
C PHE A 67 17.14 11.72 -0.32
N THR A 68 16.99 13.03 -0.39
CA THR A 68 17.62 13.84 -1.45
C THR A 68 19.13 13.95 -1.27
N SER A 69 19.64 13.97 -0.04
CA SER A 69 21.07 13.98 0.22
C SER A 69 21.78 12.72 -0.25
N ALA A 70 21.08 11.59 -0.31
CA ALA A 70 21.59 10.31 -0.80
C ALA A 70 21.46 10.15 -2.33
N GLY A 71 20.92 11.13 -3.06
CA GLY A 71 20.80 11.12 -4.53
C GLY A 71 20.06 9.88 -5.06
N GLU A 72 20.62 9.20 -6.08
CA GLU A 72 20.00 7.99 -6.66
C GLU A 72 19.88 6.84 -5.68
N SER A 73 20.83 6.69 -4.76
CA SER A 73 20.73 5.69 -3.68
C SER A 73 19.55 6.00 -2.76
N GLY A 74 19.28 7.26 -2.46
CA GLY A 74 18.13 7.69 -1.68
C GLY A 74 16.80 7.40 -2.38
N ARG A 75 16.75 7.60 -3.71
CA ARG A 75 15.57 7.24 -4.52
C ARG A 75 15.30 5.74 -4.48
N SER A 76 16.32 4.93 -4.67
CA SER A 76 16.19 3.46 -4.61
C SER A 76 15.76 3.01 -3.22
N PHE A 77 16.36 3.56 -2.15
CA PHE A 77 15.99 3.24 -0.78
C PHE A 77 14.54 3.62 -0.46
N TYR A 78 14.12 4.83 -0.84
CA TYR A 78 12.72 5.26 -0.73
C TYR A 78 11.78 4.29 -1.44
N SER A 79 12.06 3.96 -2.70
CA SER A 79 11.23 3.06 -3.51
C SER A 79 11.09 1.68 -2.87
N LEU A 80 12.19 1.11 -2.37
CA LEU A 80 12.18 -0.18 -1.68
C LEU A 80 11.37 -0.15 -0.39
N MET A 81 11.51 0.91 0.42
CA MET A 81 10.77 1.06 1.69
C MET A 81 9.26 1.20 1.44
N ILE A 82 8.87 2.03 0.46
CA ILE A 82 7.46 2.20 0.09
C ILE A 82 6.87 0.89 -0.46
N ALA A 83 7.60 0.21 -1.33
CA ALA A 83 7.15 -1.07 -1.89
C ALA A 83 6.98 -2.14 -0.81
N ALA A 84 7.96 -2.28 0.09
CA ALA A 84 7.90 -3.24 1.20
C ALA A 84 6.71 -2.96 2.12
N GLY A 85 6.53 -1.71 2.57
CA GLY A 85 5.42 -1.32 3.44
C GLY A 85 4.06 -1.47 2.77
N THR A 86 3.96 -1.17 1.47
CA THR A 86 2.71 -1.34 0.72
C THR A 86 2.32 -2.81 0.57
N ALA A 87 3.28 -3.71 0.33
CA ALA A 87 3.03 -5.13 0.13
C ALA A 87 2.91 -5.94 1.44
N PHE A 88 3.24 -5.35 2.60
CA PHE A 88 3.31 -6.05 3.88
C PHE A 88 1.96 -6.64 4.32
N ASP A 89 0.90 -5.85 4.28
CA ASP A 89 -0.43 -6.21 4.80
C ASP A 89 -1.58 -6.02 3.79
N LEU A 90 -1.24 -5.85 2.50
CA LEU A 90 -2.16 -5.89 1.34
C LEU A 90 -3.44 -5.03 1.52
N GLY A 91 -3.28 -3.78 1.93
CA GLY A 91 -4.38 -2.85 2.15
C GLY A 91 -4.66 -2.53 3.61
N GLY A 92 -3.91 -3.14 4.54
CA GLY A 92 -4.00 -2.90 5.97
C GLY A 92 -3.34 -1.59 6.44
N PRO A 93 -3.13 -1.45 7.76
CA PRO A 93 -2.60 -0.22 8.36
C PRO A 93 -1.21 0.19 7.86
N ILE A 94 -0.30 -0.78 7.65
CA ILE A 94 1.08 -0.51 7.18
C ILE A 94 1.07 -0.06 5.72
N ASN A 95 0.27 -0.72 4.87
CA ASN A 95 0.03 -0.28 3.49
C ASN A 95 -0.49 1.17 3.45
N LYS A 96 -1.49 1.50 4.29
CA LYS A 96 -2.04 2.86 4.36
C LYS A 96 -1.02 3.89 4.85
N ALA A 97 -0.16 3.51 5.81
CA ALA A 97 0.91 4.38 6.28
C ALA A 97 1.95 4.64 5.17
N ALA A 98 2.42 3.59 4.48
CA ALA A 98 3.33 3.72 3.33
C ALA A 98 2.71 4.59 2.22
N GLY A 99 1.43 4.36 1.90
CA GLY A 99 0.68 5.17 0.95
C GLY A 99 0.56 6.64 1.35
N SER A 100 0.34 6.93 2.63
CA SER A 100 0.28 8.30 3.13
C SER A 100 1.62 9.02 3.03
N VAL A 101 2.73 8.31 3.28
CA VAL A 101 4.08 8.85 3.07
C VAL A 101 4.32 9.14 1.59
N ALA A 102 4.04 8.17 0.71
CA ALA A 102 4.24 8.33 -0.72
C ALA A 102 3.44 9.50 -1.30
N LEU A 103 2.14 9.60 -0.94
CA LEU A 103 1.27 10.70 -1.37
C LEU A 103 1.72 12.06 -0.80
N GLY A 104 2.17 12.09 0.46
CA GLY A 104 2.62 13.32 1.10
C GLY A 104 3.94 13.86 0.56
N LEU A 105 4.78 13.01 -0.01
CA LEU A 105 6.07 13.39 -0.59
C LEU A 105 6.03 13.52 -2.11
N ASN A 106 4.99 13.02 -2.76
CA ASN A 106 4.86 13.03 -4.22
C ASN A 106 4.97 14.45 -4.78
N GLY A 107 5.83 14.63 -5.75
CA GLY A 107 6.06 15.91 -6.42
C GLY A 107 6.92 16.91 -5.64
N VAL A 108 7.39 16.58 -4.43
CA VAL A 108 8.33 17.45 -3.68
C VAL A 108 9.71 17.48 -4.34
N SER A 109 10.14 16.34 -4.90
CA SER A 109 11.34 16.23 -5.73
C SER A 109 11.21 15.06 -6.71
N ASP A 110 12.13 14.97 -7.66
CA ASP A 110 12.20 13.85 -8.59
C ASP A 110 12.43 12.48 -7.93
N THR A 111 12.82 12.48 -6.66
CA THR A 111 13.03 11.28 -5.84
C THR A 111 11.73 10.63 -5.41
N PHE A 112 10.69 11.45 -5.20
CA PHE A 112 9.44 11.04 -4.59
C PHE A 112 8.33 11.00 -5.63
N ASP A 113 8.10 9.83 -6.17
CA ASP A 113 6.96 9.53 -7.05
C ASP A 113 6.16 8.35 -6.49
N LEU A 114 5.03 8.03 -7.08
CA LEU A 114 4.13 6.98 -6.63
C LEU A 114 4.42 5.62 -7.24
N THR A 115 5.39 5.50 -8.15
CA THR A 115 5.66 4.28 -8.92
C THR A 115 5.82 3.06 -8.03
N ALA A 116 6.67 3.14 -7.01
CA ALA A 116 6.93 2.01 -6.10
C ALA A 116 5.66 1.54 -5.37
N ARG A 117 4.82 2.49 -4.94
CA ARG A 117 3.54 2.21 -4.30
C ARG A 117 2.57 1.54 -5.25
N GLU A 118 2.38 2.11 -6.44
CA GLU A 118 1.40 1.60 -7.40
C GLU A 118 1.78 0.20 -7.93
N LEU A 119 3.08 -0.07 -8.12
CA LEU A 119 3.58 -1.40 -8.42
C LEU A 119 3.32 -2.40 -7.28
N ALA A 120 3.60 -1.98 -6.04
CA ALA A 120 3.48 -2.86 -4.87
C ALA A 120 2.01 -3.21 -4.53
N ILE A 121 1.04 -2.43 -4.98
CA ILE A 121 -0.38 -2.76 -4.88
C ILE A 121 -0.72 -3.97 -5.76
N VAL A 122 -0.17 -4.05 -6.96
CA VAL A 122 -0.61 -5.03 -7.96
C VAL A 122 0.25 -6.29 -8.00
N ILE A 123 1.54 -6.18 -7.72
CA ILE A 123 2.51 -7.29 -7.84
C ILE A 123 2.12 -8.52 -7.01
N PRO A 124 1.72 -8.44 -5.73
CA PRO A 124 1.31 -9.61 -4.96
C PRO A 124 0.14 -10.36 -5.58
N SER A 125 -0.92 -9.63 -5.98
CA SER A 125 -2.13 -10.22 -6.55
C SER A 125 -1.86 -10.86 -7.91
N ILE A 126 -1.10 -10.19 -8.79
CA ILE A 126 -0.67 -10.74 -10.08
C ILE A 126 0.26 -11.93 -9.85
N GLY A 127 1.20 -11.83 -8.92
CA GLY A 127 2.16 -12.89 -8.59
C GLY A 127 1.47 -14.17 -8.13
N VAL A 128 0.49 -14.08 -7.22
CA VAL A 128 -0.31 -15.23 -6.80
C VAL A 128 -1.08 -15.83 -7.98
N GLY A 129 -1.66 -14.97 -8.84
CA GLY A 129 -2.36 -15.43 -10.02
C GLY A 129 -1.45 -16.19 -11.00
N ILE A 130 -0.25 -15.66 -11.26
CA ILE A 130 0.78 -16.36 -12.06
C ILE A 130 1.18 -17.67 -11.38
N ALA A 131 1.38 -17.68 -10.07
CA ALA A 131 1.70 -18.91 -9.33
C ALA A 131 0.60 -19.97 -9.49
N ALA A 132 -0.68 -19.58 -9.47
CA ALA A 132 -1.81 -20.49 -9.68
C ALA A 132 -1.81 -21.08 -11.10
N LEU A 133 -1.48 -20.27 -12.11
CA LEU A 133 -1.35 -20.73 -13.50
C LEU A 133 -0.17 -21.66 -13.73
N LEU A 134 0.95 -21.43 -13.02
CA LEU A 134 2.18 -22.21 -13.14
C LEU A 134 2.18 -23.44 -12.22
N ASN A 135 1.23 -23.56 -11.31
CA ASN A 135 1.15 -24.66 -10.33
C ASN A 135 1.17 -26.03 -11.03
N ASN A 136 2.10 -26.88 -10.62
CA ASN A 136 2.32 -28.23 -11.21
C ASN A 136 2.63 -28.21 -12.72
N ARG A 137 3.23 -27.12 -13.24
CA ARG A 137 3.66 -27.01 -14.64
C ARG A 137 5.16 -26.80 -14.72
N PHE A 138 5.76 -27.18 -15.82
CA PHE A 138 7.20 -26.99 -16.10
C PHE A 138 8.14 -27.50 -14.98
N GLY A 139 7.75 -28.54 -14.24
CA GLY A 139 8.51 -29.09 -13.11
C GLY A 139 8.40 -28.26 -11.81
N LEU A 140 7.53 -27.26 -11.78
CA LEU A 140 7.27 -26.46 -10.59
C LEU A 140 6.40 -27.22 -9.56
N PRO A 141 6.50 -26.88 -8.27
CA PRO A 141 5.75 -27.57 -7.22
C PRO A 141 4.22 -27.51 -7.40
N ASP A 142 3.54 -28.56 -6.95
CA ASP A 142 2.08 -28.57 -6.79
C ASP A 142 1.72 -28.14 -5.37
N VAL A 143 1.29 -26.90 -5.24
CA VAL A 143 1.05 -26.26 -3.92
C VAL A 143 -0.39 -25.79 -3.75
N PHE A 144 -1.18 -25.69 -4.85
CA PHE A 144 -2.54 -25.19 -4.84
C PHE A 144 -3.56 -26.27 -5.21
N ASN A 145 -4.56 -26.44 -4.38
CA ASN A 145 -5.73 -27.24 -4.71
C ASN A 145 -6.63 -26.50 -5.76
N ASN A 146 -7.70 -27.13 -6.21
CA ASN A 146 -8.57 -26.57 -7.26
C ASN A 146 -9.26 -25.28 -6.83
N GLU A 147 -9.65 -25.18 -5.56
CA GLU A 147 -10.24 -23.96 -4.99
C GLU A 147 -9.23 -22.80 -4.99
N GLU A 148 -8.03 -23.06 -4.52
CA GLU A 148 -6.94 -22.08 -4.49
C GLU A 148 -6.51 -21.63 -5.89
N LYS A 149 -6.54 -22.53 -6.88
CA LYS A 149 -6.31 -22.14 -8.29
C LYS A 149 -7.37 -21.17 -8.78
N THR A 150 -8.64 -21.39 -8.41
CA THR A 150 -9.73 -20.47 -8.74
C THR A 150 -9.56 -19.12 -8.07
N ILE A 151 -9.25 -19.11 -6.76
CA ILE A 151 -8.97 -17.87 -6.02
C ILE A 151 -7.76 -17.14 -6.61
N GLY A 152 -6.69 -17.87 -6.97
CA GLY A 152 -5.51 -17.30 -7.63
C GLY A 152 -5.83 -16.67 -8.98
N SER A 153 -6.66 -17.31 -9.80
CA SER A 153 -7.13 -16.73 -11.09
C SER A 153 -7.93 -15.45 -10.87
N THR A 154 -8.78 -15.41 -9.86
CA THR A 154 -9.49 -14.19 -9.44
C THR A 154 -8.53 -13.12 -8.95
N SER A 155 -7.51 -13.49 -8.16
CA SER A 155 -6.46 -12.58 -7.69
C SER A 155 -5.71 -11.93 -8.85
N LEU A 156 -5.43 -12.69 -9.93
CA LEU A 156 -4.82 -12.14 -11.14
C LEU A 156 -5.65 -11.00 -11.75
N LEU A 157 -6.96 -11.23 -11.92
CA LEU A 157 -7.87 -10.21 -12.43
C LEU A 157 -7.94 -8.99 -11.52
N LEU A 158 -8.04 -9.21 -10.20
CA LEU A 158 -8.02 -8.14 -9.21
C LEU A 158 -6.73 -7.32 -9.27
N GLY A 159 -5.58 -7.96 -9.43
CA GLY A 159 -4.29 -7.28 -9.62
C GLY A 159 -4.28 -6.39 -10.87
N PHE A 160 -4.85 -6.84 -11.99
CA PHE A 160 -4.95 -6.03 -13.22
C PHE A 160 -5.82 -4.79 -13.06
N ILE A 161 -6.82 -4.80 -12.20
CA ILE A 161 -7.66 -3.62 -11.91
C ILE A 161 -7.16 -2.82 -10.70
N GLY A 162 -6.04 -3.20 -10.08
CA GLY A 162 -5.38 -2.41 -9.04
C GLY A 162 -5.81 -2.74 -7.61
N ILE A 163 -6.24 -3.97 -7.35
CA ILE A 163 -6.70 -4.44 -6.05
C ILE A 163 -5.68 -5.42 -5.47
N SER A 164 -5.08 -5.06 -4.32
CA SER A 164 -4.08 -5.88 -3.60
C SER A 164 -4.70 -7.00 -2.79
N GLU A 165 -5.94 -6.83 -2.36
CA GLU A 165 -6.66 -7.71 -1.44
C GLU A 165 -6.91 -9.12 -2.02
N GLY A 166 -6.77 -9.29 -3.33
CA GLY A 166 -6.84 -10.60 -3.98
C GLY A 166 -5.82 -11.63 -3.45
N ALA A 167 -4.70 -11.17 -2.92
CA ALA A 167 -3.67 -12.03 -2.34
C ALA A 167 -3.88 -12.34 -0.84
N ILE A 168 -4.83 -11.67 -0.15
CA ILE A 168 -5.08 -11.87 1.29
C ILE A 168 -5.39 -13.33 1.67
N PRO A 169 -6.23 -14.10 0.94
CA PRO A 169 -6.50 -15.49 1.32
C PRO A 169 -5.25 -16.34 1.45
N PHE A 170 -4.21 -16.03 0.68
CA PHE A 170 -2.96 -16.78 0.68
C PHE A 170 -2.07 -16.46 1.88
N ILE A 171 -2.00 -15.19 2.31
CA ILE A 171 -1.24 -14.84 3.53
C ILE A 171 -1.95 -15.30 4.80
N LEU A 172 -3.27 -15.32 4.83
CA LEU A 172 -4.04 -15.86 5.96
C LEU A 172 -3.78 -17.35 6.13
N LYS A 173 -3.65 -18.10 5.03
CA LYS A 173 -3.31 -19.51 5.06
C LYS A 173 -1.83 -19.76 5.36
N ASN A 174 -0.94 -18.95 4.79
CA ASN A 174 0.51 -19.07 4.95
C ASN A 174 1.17 -17.70 5.15
N PRO A 175 1.31 -17.22 6.41
CA PRO A 175 1.95 -15.93 6.69
C PRO A 175 3.41 -15.80 6.23
N ARG A 176 4.08 -16.92 5.94
CA ARG A 176 5.45 -16.91 5.36
C ARG A 176 5.49 -16.30 3.97
N LEU A 177 4.35 -16.08 3.32
CA LEU A 177 4.26 -15.39 2.04
C LEU A 177 4.37 -13.86 2.15
N ILE A 178 4.21 -13.28 3.34
CA ILE A 178 4.38 -11.83 3.52
C ILE A 178 5.76 -11.35 3.03
N PRO A 179 6.90 -11.90 3.50
CA PRO A 179 8.20 -11.51 2.97
C PRO A 179 8.37 -11.81 1.47
N VAL A 180 7.72 -12.83 0.94
CA VAL A 180 7.73 -13.12 -0.51
C VAL A 180 7.06 -12.00 -1.30
N PHE A 181 5.91 -11.51 -0.84
CA PHE A 181 5.20 -10.40 -1.45
C PHE A 181 6.01 -9.11 -1.37
N MET A 182 6.64 -8.84 -0.22
CA MET A 182 7.54 -7.71 -0.06
C MET A 182 8.70 -7.76 -1.06
N VAL A 183 9.39 -8.90 -1.16
CA VAL A 183 10.53 -9.07 -2.08
C VAL A 183 10.09 -8.92 -3.53
N GLY A 184 8.96 -9.50 -3.92
CA GLY A 184 8.41 -9.31 -5.27
C GLY A 184 8.11 -7.84 -5.59
N ALA A 185 7.44 -7.14 -4.67
CA ALA A 185 7.13 -5.72 -4.81
C ALA A 185 8.40 -4.85 -4.86
N MET A 186 9.37 -5.11 -3.98
CA MET A 186 10.67 -4.43 -3.97
C MET A 186 11.45 -4.66 -5.27
N SER A 187 11.43 -5.88 -5.81
CA SER A 187 12.08 -6.20 -7.09
C SER A 187 11.49 -5.38 -8.24
N GLY A 188 10.16 -5.31 -8.33
CA GLY A 188 9.47 -4.47 -9.31
C GLY A 188 9.79 -2.97 -9.14
N ALA A 189 9.74 -2.47 -7.91
CA ALA A 189 10.05 -1.09 -7.59
C ALA A 189 11.52 -0.73 -7.92
N PHE A 190 12.46 -1.63 -7.64
CA PHE A 190 13.87 -1.46 -7.99
C PHE A 190 14.08 -1.36 -9.51
N ILE A 191 13.48 -2.28 -10.28
CA ILE A 191 13.55 -2.27 -11.74
C ILE A 191 12.95 -0.98 -12.29
N ALA A 192 11.79 -0.55 -11.79
CA ALA A 192 11.17 0.70 -12.21
C ALA A 192 12.07 1.91 -11.94
N THR A 193 12.70 1.95 -10.78
CA THR A 193 13.63 3.02 -10.40
C THR A 193 14.84 3.06 -11.34
N THR A 194 15.43 1.90 -11.66
CA THR A 194 16.59 1.81 -12.58
C THR A 194 16.23 2.15 -14.01
N LEU A 195 15.00 1.85 -14.46
CA LEU A 195 14.48 2.20 -15.78
C LEU A 195 13.95 3.64 -15.87
N GLY A 196 14.07 4.42 -14.80
CA GLY A 196 13.62 5.81 -14.76
C GLY A 196 12.11 5.98 -14.86
N VAL A 197 11.34 4.96 -14.50
CA VAL A 197 9.87 5.05 -14.49
C VAL A 197 9.42 6.01 -13.38
N LYS A 198 8.53 6.93 -13.71
CA LYS A 198 7.91 7.87 -12.76
C LYS A 198 6.40 7.91 -12.99
N GLN A 199 5.66 7.88 -11.90
CA GLN A 199 4.20 8.03 -11.89
C GLN A 199 3.81 8.95 -10.74
N SER A 200 3.10 10.02 -11.06
CA SER A 200 2.67 11.03 -10.08
C SER A 200 1.21 10.93 -9.68
N LEU A 201 0.42 10.11 -10.40
CA LEU A 201 -0.99 9.91 -10.08
C LEU A 201 -1.20 8.59 -9.32
N PRO A 202 -2.06 8.58 -8.28
CA PRO A 202 -2.34 7.40 -7.45
C PRO A 202 -3.32 6.44 -8.15
N LEU A 203 -2.93 5.94 -9.31
CA LEU A 203 -3.73 5.05 -10.15
C LEU A 203 -2.93 3.77 -10.44
N PRO A 204 -3.19 2.66 -9.75
CA PRO A 204 -2.49 1.40 -9.97
C PRO A 204 -2.94 0.69 -11.24
N ALA A 205 -2.18 -0.29 -11.67
CA ALA A 205 -2.47 -1.23 -12.75
C ALA A 205 -2.86 -0.57 -14.09
N VAL A 206 -3.87 -1.10 -14.75
CA VAL A 206 -4.33 -0.65 -16.08
C VAL A 206 -4.74 0.82 -16.14
N TRP A 207 -5.08 1.41 -15.00
CA TRP A 207 -5.46 2.82 -14.91
C TRP A 207 -4.24 3.74 -14.91
N GLY A 208 -3.10 3.29 -14.36
CA GLY A 208 -1.91 4.10 -14.13
C GLY A 208 -0.80 3.89 -15.16
N TRP A 209 -0.64 2.70 -15.73
CA TRP A 209 0.47 2.43 -16.63
C TRP A 209 0.53 3.36 -17.86
N PRO A 210 -0.62 3.81 -18.48
CA PRO A 210 -0.54 4.75 -19.60
C PRO A 210 -0.03 6.14 -19.19
N LEU A 211 -0.06 6.44 -17.89
CA LEU A 211 0.31 7.72 -17.30
C LEU A 211 1.74 7.72 -16.77
N ALA A 212 2.41 6.57 -16.79
CA ALA A 212 3.82 6.45 -16.43
C ALA A 212 4.70 7.06 -17.51
N THR A 213 5.79 7.74 -17.11
CA THR A 213 6.75 8.35 -18.04
C THR A 213 7.41 7.35 -19.00
N ASN A 214 7.53 6.09 -18.56
CA ASN A 214 8.08 4.97 -19.34
C ASN A 214 7.15 3.77 -19.16
N VAL A 215 6.17 3.66 -20.07
CA VAL A 215 5.15 2.58 -20.02
C VAL A 215 5.78 1.19 -20.13
N THR A 216 6.74 1.03 -21.05
CA THR A 216 7.44 -0.26 -21.22
C THR A 216 8.20 -0.64 -19.96
N GLY A 217 8.92 0.30 -19.36
CA GLY A 217 9.61 0.11 -18.09
C GLY A 217 8.65 -0.26 -16.96
N TYR A 218 7.47 0.37 -16.90
CA TYR A 218 6.43 0.04 -15.93
C TYR A 218 5.96 -1.40 -16.09
N LEU A 219 5.59 -1.83 -17.31
CA LEU A 219 5.12 -3.19 -17.60
C LEU A 219 6.19 -4.25 -17.30
N VAL A 220 7.44 -3.99 -17.68
CA VAL A 220 8.57 -4.87 -17.34
C VAL A 220 8.71 -5.02 -15.82
N SER A 221 8.57 -3.93 -15.08
CA SER A 221 8.66 -3.92 -13.61
C SER A 221 7.53 -4.70 -12.95
N VAL A 222 6.29 -4.54 -13.43
CA VAL A 222 5.13 -5.35 -12.97
C VAL A 222 5.39 -6.82 -13.24
N PHE A 223 5.76 -7.17 -14.47
CA PHE A 223 5.96 -8.56 -14.86
C PHE A 223 7.10 -9.22 -14.07
N ALA A 224 8.26 -8.58 -13.99
CA ALA A 224 9.42 -9.12 -13.28
C ALA A 224 9.15 -9.26 -11.78
N GLY A 225 8.59 -8.24 -11.12
CA GLY A 225 8.22 -8.30 -9.71
C GLY A 225 7.17 -9.37 -9.43
N SER A 226 6.16 -9.50 -10.30
CA SER A 226 5.12 -10.54 -10.17
C SER A 226 5.68 -11.94 -10.40
N LEU A 227 6.65 -12.10 -11.30
CA LEU A 227 7.32 -13.38 -11.51
C LEU A 227 8.16 -13.79 -10.30
N VAL A 228 8.92 -12.86 -9.71
CA VAL A 228 9.66 -13.10 -8.45
C VAL A 228 8.69 -13.51 -7.34
N CYS A 229 7.56 -12.80 -7.22
CA CYS A 229 6.50 -13.13 -6.27
C CYS A 229 5.93 -14.52 -6.54
N ALA A 230 5.60 -14.86 -7.78
CA ALA A 230 5.01 -16.15 -8.17
C ALA A 230 5.94 -17.32 -7.85
N LEU A 231 7.21 -17.20 -8.21
CA LEU A 231 8.21 -18.23 -7.89
C LEU A 231 8.36 -18.38 -6.38
N GLY A 232 8.45 -17.26 -5.64
CA GLY A 232 8.51 -17.31 -4.18
C GLY A 232 7.27 -18.00 -3.58
N VAL A 233 6.07 -17.72 -4.06
CA VAL A 233 4.84 -18.38 -3.62
C VAL A 233 4.92 -19.90 -3.85
N LEU A 234 5.35 -20.34 -5.02
CA LEU A 234 5.46 -21.77 -5.34
C LEU A 234 6.51 -22.49 -4.49
N PHE A 235 7.63 -21.85 -4.20
CA PHE A 235 8.72 -22.48 -3.42
C PHE A 235 8.53 -22.42 -1.91
N PHE A 236 7.86 -21.38 -1.39
CA PHE A 236 7.64 -21.20 0.05
C PHE A 236 6.27 -21.67 0.55
N SER A 237 5.38 -22.11 -0.36
CA SER A 237 4.13 -22.77 0.03
C SER A 237 4.36 -24.27 0.28
N PRO A 238 3.65 -24.86 1.27
CA PRO A 238 3.73 -26.30 1.49
C PRO A 238 3.18 -27.05 0.27
N LYS A 239 3.89 -28.08 -0.17
CA LYS A 239 3.41 -28.97 -1.25
C LYS A 239 2.12 -29.65 -0.81
N LEU A 240 1.18 -29.82 -1.76
CA LEU A 240 0.05 -30.70 -1.53
C LEU A 240 0.56 -32.12 -1.23
N ALA A 241 0.06 -32.71 -0.16
CA ALA A 241 0.30 -34.14 0.08
C ALA A 241 -0.23 -34.89 -1.14
N THR A 242 0.65 -35.48 -1.91
CA THR A 242 0.26 -36.44 -2.95
C THR A 242 -0.49 -37.56 -2.22
N ASN A 243 -1.82 -37.59 -2.35
CA ASN A 243 -2.57 -38.78 -2.02
C ASN A 243 -2.09 -39.85 -3.03
N SER A 244 -0.97 -40.50 -2.69
CA SER A 244 -0.54 -41.72 -3.34
C SER A 244 -1.56 -42.79 -2.94
N GLY A 245 -2.57 -42.92 -3.77
CA GLY A 245 -3.36 -44.09 -4.04
C GLY A 245 -3.96 -44.84 -2.86
N LYS A 246 -5.25 -44.89 -2.78
CA LYS A 246 -5.92 -46.21 -2.70
C LYS A 246 -7.16 -46.12 -3.60
#